data_2750258a1daa06ae1e2d77578971da06
#
_entry.id   2750258a1daa06ae1e2d77578971da06
#
_cell.length_a   1.000
_cell.length_b   1.000
_cell.length_c   1.000
_cell.angle_alpha   90.00
_cell.angle_beta   90.00
_cell.angle_gamma   90.00
#
_symmetry.space_group_name_H-M   'P 1'
#
loop_
_entity.id
_entity.type
_entity.pdbx_description
1 polymer ?
#
loop_
_entity_poly.entity_id
_entity_poly.type
_entity_poly.pdbx_seq_one_letter_code
_entity_poly.pdbx_strand_id
1 'polypeptide(L)'
;MSTATPRTGREASVPEGPRTDHVDAVRLTDLHKSFGDVTAVDGIDLTIRPGEVVALLGPNGAGKTTTIDMILGLSRPTNGDARVFGMSPRQAVDRGLVAAVMQTAGLLPDITVRETVQLTASLFSHRIDAEEAMRRAGVTDFASRIVKKCSGGQQQRLRFAMALVSDPALLILDEPTTGMDVEGRRSFWEAIHADAERGRTIVFATHYLEEADAFADRIVLMRHGHIIADGTAAEIRASVSGRSLRATLTCTPEQLHSALTDLQARGRIHDVEILGSTLTLSSTDTDAVAALLLGEHLAKDLEITSRGLEDAFVALTSDSASVPSTGASA
;
A
#
# COMPACT_ATOMS: atom_id res chain seq x y z
N MET A 1 -5.13 28.38 70.04
CA MET A 1 -5.87 27.37 69.32
C MET A 1 -6.32 28.01 68.02
N SER A 2 -5.65 27.81 66.94
CA SER A 2 -6.03 28.30 65.62
C SER A 2 -5.76 27.17 64.62
N THR A 3 -6.84 26.63 64.09
CA THR A 3 -6.85 25.52 63.16
C THR A 3 -6.66 26.06 61.71
N ALA A 4 -5.56 25.65 61.08
CA ALA A 4 -5.31 25.97 59.68
C ALA A 4 -5.86 24.85 58.74
N THR A 5 -6.70 25.22 57.82
CA THR A 5 -7.26 24.37 56.74
C THR A 5 -6.25 24.22 55.61
N PRO A 6 -6.03 23.04 55.04
CA PRO A 6 -5.13 22.86 53.89
C PRO A 6 -5.81 23.34 52.59
N ARG A 7 -5.09 24.15 51.79
CA ARG A 7 -5.43 24.55 50.45
C ARG A 7 -5.24 23.38 49.49
N THR A 8 -6.30 23.02 48.81
CA THR A 8 -6.30 22.12 47.65
C THR A 8 -5.44 22.69 46.50
N GLY A 9 -4.40 22.01 46.13
CA GLY A 9 -3.57 22.33 44.95
C GLY A 9 -4.38 22.15 43.67
N ARG A 10 -4.43 23.21 42.90
CA ARG A 10 -4.93 23.22 41.51
C ARG A 10 -3.82 22.66 40.64
N GLU A 11 -4.00 21.44 40.08
CA GLU A 11 -3.12 20.91 39.06
C GLU A 11 -3.12 21.86 37.86
N ALA A 12 -1.95 22.44 37.59
CA ALA A 12 -1.71 23.22 36.39
C ALA A 12 -1.62 22.27 35.21
N SER A 13 -2.57 22.39 34.29
CA SER A 13 -2.47 21.75 32.97
C SER A 13 -1.21 22.26 32.28
N VAL A 14 -0.32 21.32 31.95
CA VAL A 14 0.86 21.57 31.10
C VAL A 14 0.33 22.02 29.75
N PRO A 15 0.75 23.20 29.23
CA PRO A 15 0.36 23.60 27.88
C PRO A 15 0.99 22.62 26.89
N GLU A 16 0.17 22.01 26.02
CA GLU A 16 0.64 21.35 24.82
C GLU A 16 1.55 22.32 24.06
N GLY A 17 2.82 21.95 23.91
CA GLY A 17 3.76 22.72 23.11
C GLY A 17 3.23 22.92 21.68
N PRO A 18 3.69 23.96 20.96
CA PRO A 18 3.22 24.23 19.62
C PRO A 18 3.41 22.98 18.75
N ARG A 19 2.32 22.48 18.17
CA ARG A 19 2.38 21.45 17.11
C ARG A 19 3.27 22.03 16.03
N THR A 20 4.44 21.46 15.83
CA THR A 20 5.25 21.73 14.64
C THR A 20 4.38 21.33 13.46
N ASP A 21 3.90 22.31 12.69
CA ASP A 21 3.18 22.10 11.45
C ASP A 21 4.15 21.43 10.46
N HIS A 22 4.26 20.12 10.55
CA HIS A 22 4.94 19.33 9.54
C HIS A 22 4.07 19.37 8.28
N VAL A 23 4.58 20.02 7.24
CA VAL A 23 3.91 20.06 5.94
C VAL A 23 3.86 18.63 5.41
N ASP A 24 2.65 18.12 5.15
CA ASP A 24 2.47 16.77 4.59
C ASP A 24 3.16 16.65 3.23
N ALA A 25 3.68 15.48 2.95
CA ALA A 25 4.23 15.16 1.63
C ALA A 25 3.12 15.14 0.58
N VAL A 26 1.96 14.53 0.91
CA VAL A 26 0.74 14.57 0.10
C VAL A 26 -0.46 14.81 1.01
N ARG A 27 -1.36 15.70 0.59
CA ARG A 27 -2.69 15.87 1.20
C ARG A 27 -3.73 15.92 0.08
N LEU A 28 -4.65 14.98 0.10
CA LEU A 28 -5.83 14.91 -0.76
C LEU A 28 -7.05 15.18 0.12
N THR A 29 -7.96 16.06 -0.33
CA THR A 29 -9.16 16.42 0.43
C THR A 29 -10.36 16.34 -0.50
N ASP A 30 -11.32 15.49 -0.15
CA ASP A 30 -12.57 15.26 -0.90
C ASP A 30 -12.30 15.12 -2.42
N LEU A 31 -11.30 14.29 -2.77
CA LEU A 31 -10.76 14.24 -4.11
C LEU A 31 -11.66 13.40 -5.02
N HIS A 32 -12.12 14.00 -6.11
CA HIS A 32 -12.98 13.35 -7.11
C HIS A 32 -12.38 13.45 -8.51
N LYS A 33 -12.55 12.39 -9.30
CA LYS A 33 -12.19 12.38 -10.72
C LYS A 33 -13.15 11.53 -11.53
N SER A 34 -13.80 12.19 -12.52
CA SER A 34 -14.66 11.52 -13.48
C SER A 34 -14.15 11.73 -14.92
N PHE A 35 -14.35 10.74 -15.77
CA PHE A 35 -14.08 10.76 -17.20
C PHE A 35 -15.39 10.40 -17.93
N GLY A 36 -16.12 11.41 -18.41
CA GLY A 36 -17.48 11.22 -18.88
C GLY A 36 -18.36 10.62 -17.77
N ASP A 37 -18.99 9.49 -18.06
CA ASP A 37 -19.90 8.80 -17.11
C ASP A 37 -19.17 7.88 -16.11
N VAL A 38 -17.84 7.75 -16.21
CA VAL A 38 -17.07 6.87 -15.33
C VAL A 38 -16.42 7.69 -14.22
N THR A 39 -16.80 7.42 -12.96
CA THR A 39 -16.14 7.98 -11.79
C THR A 39 -14.98 7.07 -11.39
N ALA A 40 -13.75 7.57 -11.60
CA ALA A 40 -12.53 6.81 -11.32
C ALA A 40 -12.02 7.00 -9.90
N VAL A 41 -12.30 8.18 -9.29
CA VAL A 41 -11.98 8.52 -7.90
C VAL A 41 -13.18 9.25 -7.33
N ASP A 42 -13.62 8.86 -6.14
CA ASP A 42 -14.89 9.31 -5.55
C ASP A 42 -14.75 9.59 -4.05
N GLY A 43 -14.41 10.85 -3.72
CA GLY A 43 -14.31 11.34 -2.36
C GLY A 43 -13.15 10.78 -1.55
N ILE A 44 -11.92 10.87 -2.07
CA ILE A 44 -10.72 10.39 -1.35
C ILE A 44 -10.17 11.48 -0.44
N ASP A 45 -10.06 11.16 0.86
CA ASP A 45 -9.25 11.87 1.83
C ASP A 45 -8.00 11.04 2.15
N LEU A 46 -6.81 11.58 1.89
CA LEU A 46 -5.53 10.90 2.13
C LEU A 46 -4.45 11.89 2.55
N THR A 47 -3.78 11.61 3.64
CA THR A 47 -2.60 12.37 4.08
C THR A 47 -1.40 11.43 4.16
N ILE A 48 -0.29 11.80 3.51
CA ILE A 48 0.98 11.08 3.56
C ILE A 48 2.02 11.99 4.20
N ARG A 49 2.71 11.49 5.21
CA ARG A 49 3.75 12.24 5.92
C ARG A 49 5.09 12.16 5.21
N PRO A 50 5.97 13.16 5.38
CA PRO A 50 7.34 13.06 4.89
C PRO A 50 8.06 11.83 5.49
N GLY A 51 8.78 11.11 4.63
CA GLY A 51 9.54 9.90 4.99
C GLY A 51 8.72 8.60 5.08
N GLU A 52 7.40 8.66 4.87
CA GLU A 52 6.51 7.48 4.87
C GLU A 52 6.63 6.68 3.58
N VAL A 53 6.63 5.35 3.66
CA VAL A 53 6.52 4.45 2.50
C VAL A 53 5.10 3.91 2.45
N VAL A 54 4.32 4.37 1.47
CA VAL A 54 2.89 4.07 1.36
C VAL A 54 2.60 3.25 0.11
N ALA A 55 1.92 2.11 0.28
CA ALA A 55 1.39 1.31 -0.82
C ALA A 55 -0.06 1.70 -1.12
N LEU A 56 -0.35 2.08 -2.36
CA LEU A 56 -1.70 2.13 -2.90
C LEU A 56 -2.05 0.76 -3.48
N LEU A 57 -2.83 -0.02 -2.76
CA LEU A 57 -3.17 -1.40 -3.10
C LEU A 57 -4.61 -1.47 -3.62
N GLY A 58 -4.89 -2.32 -4.60
CA GLY A 58 -6.25 -2.53 -5.10
C GLY A 58 -6.26 -3.18 -6.48
N PRO A 59 -7.42 -3.72 -6.90
CA PRO A 59 -7.56 -4.33 -8.22
C PRO A 59 -7.40 -3.29 -9.34
N ASN A 60 -7.33 -3.78 -10.59
CA ASN A 60 -7.35 -2.90 -11.75
C ASN A 60 -8.68 -2.12 -11.80
N GLY A 61 -8.60 -0.83 -12.11
CA GLY A 61 -9.76 0.06 -12.09
C GLY A 61 -10.15 0.60 -10.71
N ALA A 62 -9.38 0.31 -9.64
CA ALA A 62 -9.65 0.83 -8.29
C ALA A 62 -9.44 2.35 -8.14
N GLY A 63 -8.81 3.02 -9.11
CA GLY A 63 -8.51 4.46 -9.07
C GLY A 63 -7.05 4.81 -8.73
N LYS A 64 -6.17 3.82 -8.50
CA LYS A 64 -4.77 4.04 -8.09
C LYS A 64 -3.99 4.97 -9.03
N THR A 65 -3.88 4.59 -10.31
CA THR A 65 -3.17 5.39 -11.33
C THR A 65 -3.79 6.78 -11.49
N THR A 66 -5.12 6.88 -11.46
CA THR A 66 -5.81 8.18 -11.53
C THR A 66 -5.48 9.08 -10.33
N THR A 67 -5.38 8.50 -9.14
CA THR A 67 -4.95 9.23 -7.93
C THR A 67 -3.49 9.68 -8.05
N ILE A 68 -2.61 8.79 -8.52
CA ILE A 68 -1.20 9.12 -8.83
C ILE A 68 -1.11 10.25 -9.85
N ASP A 69 -1.87 10.21 -10.94
CA ASP A 69 -1.87 11.26 -11.96
C ASP A 69 -2.27 12.63 -11.40
N MET A 70 -3.18 12.66 -10.42
CA MET A 70 -3.56 13.90 -9.76
C MET A 70 -2.47 14.40 -8.81
N ILE A 71 -1.79 13.51 -8.08
CA ILE A 71 -0.64 13.86 -7.23
C ILE A 71 0.55 14.38 -8.08
N LEU A 72 0.73 13.86 -9.29
CA LEU A 72 1.75 14.30 -10.25
C LEU A 72 1.34 15.57 -11.02
N GLY A 73 0.08 16.02 -10.90
CA GLY A 73 -0.44 17.14 -11.67
C GLY A 73 -0.60 16.87 -13.16
N LEU A 74 -0.60 15.59 -13.57
CA LEU A 74 -0.89 15.13 -14.93
C LEU A 74 -2.39 15.19 -15.24
N SER A 75 -3.23 15.03 -14.22
CA SER A 75 -4.68 15.15 -14.29
C SER A 75 -5.19 16.13 -13.23
N ARG A 76 -6.18 16.96 -13.58
CA ARG A 76 -6.84 17.83 -12.61
C ARG A 76 -8.02 17.09 -11.97
N PRO A 77 -8.24 17.22 -10.66
CA PRO A 77 -9.46 16.74 -10.02
C PRO A 77 -10.71 17.34 -10.69
N THR A 78 -11.82 16.61 -10.66
CA THR A 78 -13.14 17.14 -11.01
C THR A 78 -13.70 17.97 -9.85
N ASN A 79 -13.44 17.53 -8.62
CA ASN A 79 -13.75 18.24 -7.38
C ASN A 79 -12.69 17.89 -6.30
N GLY A 80 -12.65 18.68 -5.22
CA GLY A 80 -11.68 18.51 -4.15
C GLY A 80 -10.34 19.17 -4.42
N ASP A 81 -9.36 18.91 -3.55
CA ASP A 81 -8.03 19.54 -3.61
C ASP A 81 -6.92 18.50 -3.42
N ALA A 82 -5.79 18.73 -4.11
CA ALA A 82 -4.57 17.95 -3.95
C ALA A 82 -3.40 18.90 -3.68
N ARG A 83 -2.66 18.63 -2.59
CA ARG A 83 -1.44 19.34 -2.21
C ARG A 83 -0.27 18.39 -2.09
N VAL A 84 0.88 18.85 -2.54
CA VAL A 84 2.15 18.13 -2.41
C VAL A 84 3.15 19.10 -1.79
N PHE A 85 3.65 18.78 -0.61
CA PHE A 85 4.44 19.67 0.24
C PHE A 85 3.80 21.07 0.39
N GLY A 86 2.46 21.10 0.60
CA GLY A 86 1.68 22.33 0.81
C GLY A 86 1.41 23.16 -0.45
N MET A 87 1.95 22.77 -1.61
CA MET A 87 1.78 23.47 -2.88
C MET A 87 0.93 22.67 -3.87
N SER A 88 0.55 23.27 -5.01
CA SER A 88 -0.13 22.51 -6.05
C SER A 88 0.80 21.41 -6.62
N PRO A 89 0.27 20.26 -7.06
CA PRO A 89 1.07 19.18 -7.66
C PRO A 89 2.03 19.67 -8.75
N ARG A 90 1.55 20.50 -9.64
CA ARG A 90 2.36 21.05 -10.72
C ARG A 90 3.55 21.87 -10.23
N GLN A 91 3.33 22.71 -9.20
CA GLN A 91 4.42 23.49 -8.59
C GLN A 91 5.47 22.60 -7.92
N ALA A 92 5.06 21.50 -7.29
CA ALA A 92 5.97 20.54 -6.67
C ALA A 92 6.85 19.83 -7.72
N VAL A 93 6.25 19.42 -8.84
CA VAL A 93 6.96 18.82 -9.97
C VAL A 93 7.91 19.82 -10.62
N ASP A 94 7.47 21.04 -10.91
CA ASP A 94 8.29 22.09 -11.54
C ASP A 94 9.51 22.48 -10.65
N ARG A 95 9.44 22.26 -9.33
CA ARG A 95 10.53 22.43 -8.40
C ARG A 95 11.44 21.20 -8.24
N GLY A 96 11.16 20.11 -8.94
CA GLY A 96 11.92 18.86 -8.84
C GLY A 96 11.73 18.09 -7.53
N LEU A 97 10.71 18.47 -6.72
CA LEU A 97 10.42 17.81 -5.44
C LEU A 97 9.76 16.44 -5.61
N VAL A 98 9.21 16.16 -6.78
CA VAL A 98 8.49 14.94 -7.11
C VAL A 98 9.08 14.32 -8.36
N ALA A 99 9.36 13.03 -8.31
CA ALA A 99 9.67 12.24 -9.49
C ALA A 99 8.80 10.98 -9.52
N ALA A 100 8.61 10.42 -10.72
CA ALA A 100 7.82 9.23 -10.89
C ALA A 100 8.50 8.19 -11.81
N VAL A 101 8.27 6.92 -11.48
CA VAL A 101 8.55 5.78 -12.35
C VAL A 101 7.22 5.20 -12.77
N MET A 102 6.81 5.54 -14.01
CA MET A 102 5.54 5.10 -14.58
C MET A 102 5.72 3.79 -15.35
N GLN A 103 4.65 3.02 -15.45
CA GLN A 103 4.63 1.71 -16.14
C GLN A 103 5.12 1.81 -17.59
N THR A 104 4.78 2.88 -18.31
CA THR A 104 5.01 3.05 -19.76
C THR A 104 5.94 4.21 -20.12
N ALA A 105 6.93 4.53 -19.28
CA ALA A 105 7.88 5.59 -19.61
C ALA A 105 8.81 5.15 -20.78
N GLY A 106 8.85 5.95 -21.83
CA GLY A 106 9.71 5.71 -22.98
C GLY A 106 11.19 5.91 -22.66
N LEU A 107 12.02 4.92 -23.05
CA LEU A 107 13.47 5.01 -22.98
C LEU A 107 14.01 5.19 -24.41
N LEU A 108 15.11 5.94 -24.55
CA LEU A 108 15.82 6.04 -25.83
C LEU A 108 16.59 4.73 -26.07
N PRO A 109 16.23 3.94 -27.11
CA PRO A 109 16.71 2.57 -27.24
C PRO A 109 18.17 2.46 -27.67
N ASP A 110 18.71 3.49 -28.37
CA ASP A 110 19.97 3.42 -29.09
C ASP A 110 21.16 4.07 -28.37
N ILE A 111 20.96 4.62 -27.19
CA ILE A 111 22.03 5.15 -26.32
C ILE A 111 22.26 4.21 -25.14
N THR A 112 23.38 4.41 -24.45
CA THR A 112 23.73 3.60 -23.27
C THR A 112 22.96 4.02 -22.04
N VAL A 113 22.90 3.16 -21.02
CA VAL A 113 22.32 3.45 -19.70
C VAL A 113 22.97 4.70 -19.11
N ARG A 114 24.30 4.81 -19.15
CA ARG A 114 25.06 5.97 -18.67
C ARG A 114 24.64 7.25 -19.38
N GLU A 115 24.64 7.24 -20.72
CA GLU A 115 24.24 8.41 -21.51
C GLU A 115 22.81 8.84 -21.21
N THR A 116 21.89 7.88 -20.99
CA THR A 116 20.51 8.17 -20.62
C THR A 116 20.42 8.90 -19.29
N VAL A 117 21.14 8.44 -18.26
CA VAL A 117 21.15 9.11 -16.94
C VAL A 117 21.81 10.47 -17.00
N GLN A 118 22.95 10.60 -17.72
CA GLN A 118 23.64 11.87 -17.92
C GLN A 118 22.79 12.89 -18.69
N LEU A 119 22.11 12.44 -19.74
CA LEU A 119 21.18 13.28 -20.51
C LEU A 119 20.04 13.77 -19.59
N THR A 120 19.45 12.86 -18.80
CA THR A 120 18.40 13.23 -17.84
C THR A 120 18.94 14.25 -16.84
N ALA A 121 20.15 14.02 -16.29
CA ALA A 121 20.78 14.93 -15.34
C ALA A 121 21.00 16.34 -15.92
N SER A 122 21.26 16.45 -17.21
CA SER A 122 21.47 17.75 -17.87
C SER A 122 20.21 18.63 -17.92
N LEU A 123 19.01 18.04 -17.71
CA LEU A 123 17.74 18.76 -17.73
C LEU A 123 17.39 19.42 -16.39
N PHE A 124 18.10 19.10 -15.32
CA PHE A 124 17.83 19.62 -13.98
C PHE A 124 18.96 20.55 -13.52
N SER A 125 18.59 21.69 -12.96
CA SER A 125 19.53 22.65 -12.34
C SER A 125 19.99 22.19 -10.96
N HIS A 126 19.07 21.61 -10.16
CA HIS A 126 19.37 20.92 -8.91
C HIS A 126 19.30 19.43 -9.16
N ARG A 127 20.39 18.73 -8.91
CA ARG A 127 20.50 17.29 -9.16
C ARG A 127 21.61 16.67 -8.31
N ILE A 128 21.50 15.37 -8.06
CA ILE A 128 22.64 14.56 -7.64
C ILE A 128 23.50 14.24 -8.86
N ASP A 129 24.75 13.84 -8.61
CA ASP A 129 25.62 13.38 -9.68
C ASP A 129 25.05 12.14 -10.38
N ALA A 130 25.19 12.05 -11.71
CA ALA A 130 24.68 10.94 -12.50
C ALA A 130 25.26 9.58 -12.07
N GLU A 131 26.55 9.54 -11.68
CA GLU A 131 27.17 8.32 -11.16
C GLU A 131 26.55 7.91 -9.82
N GLU A 132 26.23 8.86 -8.95
CA GLU A 132 25.55 8.63 -7.69
C GLU A 132 24.12 8.08 -7.92
N ALA A 133 23.36 8.66 -8.85
CA ALA A 133 22.04 8.16 -9.22
C ALA A 133 22.12 6.72 -9.76
N MET A 134 23.10 6.43 -10.62
CA MET A 134 23.34 5.09 -11.16
C MET A 134 23.71 4.09 -10.06
N ARG A 135 24.55 4.49 -9.12
CA ARG A 135 24.96 3.65 -7.99
C ARG A 135 23.78 3.32 -7.09
N ARG A 136 22.95 4.31 -6.72
CA ARG A 136 21.75 4.12 -5.90
C ARG A 136 20.74 3.17 -6.56
N ALA A 137 20.57 3.30 -7.86
CA ALA A 137 19.63 2.45 -8.62
C ALA A 137 20.21 1.07 -9.00
N GLY A 138 21.46 0.77 -8.66
CA GLY A 138 22.11 -0.51 -8.97
C GLY A 138 22.27 -0.76 -10.47
N VAL A 139 22.56 0.30 -11.27
CA VAL A 139 22.74 0.17 -12.73
C VAL A 139 24.19 0.28 -13.20
N THR A 140 25.14 0.47 -12.29
CA THR A 140 26.55 0.70 -12.58
C THR A 140 27.18 -0.45 -13.40
N ASP A 141 26.84 -1.69 -13.08
CA ASP A 141 27.43 -2.91 -13.70
C ASP A 141 27.09 -3.03 -15.20
N PHE A 142 26.00 -2.42 -15.63
CA PHE A 142 25.57 -2.41 -17.03
C PHE A 142 25.45 -1.00 -17.63
N ALA A 143 26.10 -0.01 -17.02
CA ALA A 143 26.03 1.41 -17.44
C ALA A 143 26.49 1.63 -18.91
N SER A 144 27.39 0.81 -19.42
CA SER A 144 27.86 0.85 -20.82
C SER A 144 26.95 0.11 -21.82
N ARG A 145 25.91 -0.59 -21.32
CA ARG A 145 25.00 -1.35 -22.17
C ARG A 145 24.01 -0.41 -22.87
N ILE A 146 23.76 -0.65 -24.16
CA ILE A 146 22.72 0.04 -24.92
C ILE A 146 21.35 -0.37 -24.37
N VAL A 147 20.45 0.61 -24.18
CA VAL A 147 19.15 0.45 -23.50
C VAL A 147 18.30 -0.68 -24.13
N LYS A 148 18.23 -0.78 -25.46
CA LYS A 148 17.47 -1.86 -26.15
C LYS A 148 17.98 -3.27 -25.87
N LYS A 149 19.21 -3.43 -25.35
CA LYS A 149 19.80 -4.71 -24.95
C LYS A 149 19.63 -5.02 -23.47
N CYS A 150 19.00 -4.11 -22.71
CA CYS A 150 18.71 -4.31 -21.30
C CYS A 150 17.44 -5.17 -21.13
N SER A 151 17.44 -6.04 -20.11
CA SER A 151 16.23 -6.76 -19.70
C SER A 151 15.17 -5.78 -19.15
N GLY A 152 13.91 -6.20 -19.03
CA GLY A 152 12.84 -5.39 -18.46
C GLY A 152 13.19 -4.85 -17.06
N GLY A 153 13.74 -5.68 -16.18
CA GLY A 153 14.19 -5.26 -14.86
C GLY A 153 15.37 -4.28 -14.89
N GLN A 154 16.30 -4.42 -15.85
CA GLN A 154 17.38 -3.45 -16.06
C GLN A 154 16.85 -2.11 -16.56
N GLN A 155 15.87 -2.13 -17.47
CA GLN A 155 15.22 -0.91 -17.94
C GLN A 155 14.45 -0.22 -16.83
N GLN A 156 13.81 -0.96 -15.93
CA GLN A 156 13.08 -0.39 -14.81
C GLN A 156 14.04 0.25 -13.79
N ARG A 157 15.17 -0.42 -13.48
CA ARG A 157 16.23 0.20 -12.66
C ARG A 157 16.83 1.45 -13.31
N LEU A 158 16.92 1.48 -14.64
CA LEU A 158 17.32 2.69 -15.35
C LEU A 158 16.29 3.82 -15.17
N ARG A 159 14.98 3.54 -15.28
CA ARG A 159 13.93 4.55 -15.01
C ARG A 159 14.02 5.06 -13.57
N PHE A 160 14.30 4.18 -12.62
CA PHE A 160 14.54 4.57 -11.24
C PHE A 160 15.78 5.48 -11.11
N ALA A 161 16.90 5.14 -11.76
CA ALA A 161 18.07 6.02 -11.79
C ALA A 161 17.73 7.42 -12.34
N MET A 162 16.96 7.48 -13.43
CA MET A 162 16.51 8.75 -14.02
C MET A 162 15.63 9.55 -13.04
N ALA A 163 14.74 8.88 -12.31
CA ALA A 163 13.87 9.52 -11.31
C ALA A 163 14.69 10.08 -10.12
N LEU A 164 15.76 9.42 -9.73
CA LEU A 164 16.63 9.87 -8.64
C LEU A 164 17.45 11.12 -8.98
N VAL A 165 17.67 11.42 -10.25
CA VAL A 165 18.54 12.51 -10.69
C VAL A 165 18.17 13.86 -10.08
N SER A 166 16.87 14.20 -10.01
CA SER A 166 16.39 15.46 -9.43
C SER A 166 16.46 15.50 -7.90
N ASP A 167 16.91 14.42 -7.26
CA ASP A 167 16.91 14.24 -5.79
C ASP A 167 15.54 14.57 -5.16
N PRO A 168 14.45 13.90 -5.64
CA PRO A 168 13.11 14.26 -5.24
C PRO A 168 12.86 13.95 -3.76
N ALA A 169 12.03 14.76 -3.10
CA ALA A 169 11.56 14.50 -1.74
C ALA A 169 10.42 13.46 -1.71
N LEU A 170 9.67 13.34 -2.81
CA LEU A 170 8.61 12.35 -3.04
C LEU A 170 8.89 11.55 -4.31
N LEU A 171 8.96 10.25 -4.17
CA LEU A 171 9.08 9.31 -5.29
C LEU A 171 7.77 8.53 -5.46
N ILE A 172 7.24 8.53 -6.67
CA ILE A 172 6.01 7.79 -7.01
C ILE A 172 6.37 6.66 -7.97
N LEU A 173 5.89 5.45 -7.68
CA LEU A 173 6.15 4.25 -8.47
C LEU A 173 4.80 3.62 -8.86
N ASP A 174 4.51 3.57 -10.17
CA ASP A 174 3.29 2.93 -10.66
C ASP A 174 3.61 1.55 -11.24
N GLU A 175 3.20 0.49 -10.54
CA GLU A 175 3.45 -0.91 -10.90
C GLU A 175 4.94 -1.22 -11.22
N PRO A 176 5.87 -0.85 -10.32
CA PRO A 176 7.28 -0.73 -10.67
C PRO A 176 7.97 -2.05 -10.99
N THR A 177 7.43 -3.20 -10.58
CA THR A 177 8.06 -4.52 -10.74
C THR A 177 7.39 -5.40 -11.77
N THR A 178 6.39 -4.87 -12.48
CA THR A 178 5.69 -5.60 -13.53
C THR A 178 6.66 -6.06 -14.61
N GLY A 179 6.64 -7.37 -14.91
CA GLY A 179 7.51 -7.98 -15.91
C GLY A 179 8.96 -8.25 -15.45
N MET A 180 9.26 -8.09 -14.16
CA MET A 180 10.54 -8.50 -13.59
C MET A 180 10.52 -9.97 -13.16
N ASP A 181 11.66 -10.63 -13.26
CA ASP A 181 11.92 -11.89 -12.57
C ASP A 181 12.08 -11.70 -11.06
N VAL A 182 12.11 -12.78 -10.30
CA VAL A 182 12.16 -12.73 -8.82
C VAL A 182 13.41 -12.00 -8.31
N GLU A 183 14.59 -12.26 -8.93
CA GLU A 183 15.87 -11.67 -8.52
C GLU A 183 15.90 -10.16 -8.85
N GLY A 184 15.43 -9.78 -10.04
CA GLY A 184 15.32 -8.38 -10.47
C GLY A 184 14.38 -7.58 -9.56
N ARG A 185 13.24 -8.18 -9.17
CA ARG A 185 12.27 -7.57 -8.24
C ARG A 185 12.90 -7.33 -6.87
N ARG A 186 13.56 -8.35 -6.32
CA ARG A 186 14.24 -8.24 -5.03
C ARG A 186 15.29 -7.14 -5.04
N SER A 187 16.19 -7.14 -6.03
CA SER A 187 17.25 -6.12 -6.16
C SER A 187 16.69 -4.71 -6.35
N PHE A 188 15.55 -4.59 -7.04
CA PHE A 188 14.86 -3.31 -7.21
C PHE A 188 14.33 -2.77 -5.86
N TRP A 189 13.63 -3.61 -5.10
CA TRP A 189 13.09 -3.23 -3.80
C TRP A 189 14.19 -2.93 -2.78
N GLU A 190 15.30 -3.67 -2.79
CA GLU A 190 16.47 -3.36 -1.96
C GLU A 190 17.01 -1.95 -2.24
N ALA A 191 17.08 -1.53 -3.50
CA ALA A 191 17.51 -0.19 -3.89
C ALA A 191 16.50 0.89 -3.45
N ILE A 192 15.19 0.64 -3.59
CA ILE A 192 14.12 1.53 -3.13
C ILE A 192 14.17 1.69 -1.60
N HIS A 193 14.32 0.59 -0.87
CA HIS A 193 14.36 0.61 0.59
C HIS A 193 15.57 1.40 1.11
N ALA A 194 16.75 1.16 0.53
CA ALA A 194 17.95 1.93 0.86
C ALA A 194 17.79 3.45 0.60
N ASP A 195 16.92 3.85 -0.32
CA ASP A 195 16.64 5.26 -0.60
C ASP A 195 15.58 5.81 0.36
N ALA A 196 14.58 5.00 0.77
CA ALA A 196 13.62 5.33 1.82
C ALA A 196 14.30 5.59 3.18
N GLU A 197 15.28 4.76 3.56
CA GLU A 197 16.06 4.92 4.80
C GLU A 197 16.79 6.27 4.88
N ARG A 198 16.98 6.98 3.75
CA ARG A 198 17.51 8.34 3.71
C ARG A 198 16.45 9.42 3.98
N GLY A 199 15.23 9.02 4.34
CA GLY A 199 14.12 9.91 4.68
C GLY A 199 13.28 10.34 3.48
N ARG A 200 13.41 9.68 2.32
CA ARG A 200 12.59 9.95 1.14
C ARG A 200 11.17 9.40 1.35
N THR A 201 10.16 10.18 1.00
CA THR A 201 8.78 9.71 0.93
C THR A 201 8.58 8.90 -0.33
N ILE A 202 7.97 7.72 -0.20
CA ILE A 202 7.73 6.82 -1.33
C ILE A 202 6.25 6.45 -1.36
N VAL A 203 5.63 6.60 -2.53
CA VAL A 203 4.27 6.11 -2.80
C VAL A 203 4.35 5.13 -3.96
N PHE A 204 3.90 3.92 -3.76
CA PHE A 204 3.87 2.96 -4.86
C PHE A 204 2.48 2.34 -5.03
N ALA A 205 2.05 2.22 -6.29
CA ALA A 205 0.85 1.47 -6.62
C ALA A 205 1.26 0.06 -7.04
N THR A 206 0.56 -0.92 -6.50
CA THR A 206 0.74 -2.32 -6.86
C THR A 206 -0.58 -3.09 -6.71
N HIS A 207 -0.68 -4.21 -7.40
CA HIS A 207 -1.70 -5.23 -7.16
C HIS A 207 -1.09 -6.49 -6.49
N TYR A 208 0.22 -6.48 -6.24
CA TYR A 208 0.92 -7.54 -5.53
C TYR A 208 0.91 -7.29 -4.02
N LEU A 209 0.13 -8.08 -3.31
CA LEU A 209 -0.01 -8.01 -1.85
C LEU A 209 1.31 -8.23 -1.12
N GLU A 210 2.13 -9.15 -1.62
CA GLU A 210 3.45 -9.46 -1.06
C GLU A 210 4.38 -8.24 -1.04
N GLU A 211 4.30 -7.38 -2.06
CA GLU A 211 5.10 -6.16 -2.11
C GLU A 211 4.63 -5.14 -1.07
N ALA A 212 3.32 -4.95 -0.95
CA ALA A 212 2.76 -4.06 0.04
C ALA A 212 3.09 -4.53 1.48
N ASP A 213 2.99 -5.84 1.74
CA ASP A 213 3.30 -6.42 3.05
C ASP A 213 4.80 -6.32 3.41
N ALA A 214 5.68 -6.50 2.42
CA ALA A 214 7.13 -6.53 2.65
C ALA A 214 7.78 -5.15 2.73
N PHE A 215 7.24 -4.14 2.04
CA PHE A 215 7.95 -2.88 1.79
C PHE A 215 7.21 -1.61 2.23
N ALA A 216 5.90 -1.68 2.54
CA ALA A 216 5.16 -0.50 2.96
C ALA A 216 5.10 -0.36 4.49
N ASP A 217 5.30 0.86 4.99
CA ASP A 217 4.97 1.21 6.37
C ASP A 217 3.45 1.26 6.57
N ARG A 218 2.73 1.66 5.51
CA ARG A 218 1.28 1.84 5.51
C ARG A 218 0.70 1.44 4.16
N ILE A 219 -0.45 0.78 4.21
CA ILE A 219 -1.20 0.31 3.04
C ILE A 219 -2.51 1.06 2.98
N VAL A 220 -2.79 1.67 1.84
CA VAL A 220 -4.07 2.30 1.50
C VAL A 220 -4.76 1.40 0.48
N LEU A 221 -5.79 0.70 0.93
CA LEU A 221 -6.55 -0.21 0.08
C LEU A 221 -7.66 0.53 -0.64
N MET A 222 -7.62 0.49 -1.97
CA MET A 222 -8.58 1.19 -2.84
C MET A 222 -9.47 0.23 -3.60
N ARG A 223 -10.76 0.60 -3.74
CA ARG A 223 -11.74 -0.11 -4.56
C ARG A 223 -12.79 0.85 -5.09
N HIS A 224 -13.15 0.72 -6.37
CA HIS A 224 -14.18 1.54 -7.04
C HIS A 224 -14.06 3.06 -6.76
N GLY A 225 -12.83 3.56 -6.74
CA GLY A 225 -12.56 4.97 -6.50
C GLY A 225 -12.56 5.43 -5.04
N HIS A 226 -12.79 4.53 -4.07
CA HIS A 226 -12.78 4.84 -2.64
C HIS A 226 -11.61 4.19 -1.92
N ILE A 227 -11.23 4.75 -0.76
CA ILE A 227 -10.37 4.09 0.22
C ILE A 227 -11.26 3.23 1.11
N ILE A 228 -11.00 1.92 1.14
CA ILE A 228 -11.77 0.95 1.94
C ILE A 228 -11.03 0.47 3.19
N ALA A 229 -9.71 0.63 3.24
CA ALA A 229 -8.90 0.42 4.42
C ALA A 229 -7.62 1.26 4.33
N ASP A 230 -7.11 1.69 5.49
CA ASP A 230 -5.93 2.52 5.61
C ASP A 230 -5.24 2.23 6.94
N GLY A 231 -4.01 1.73 6.91
CA GLY A 231 -3.26 1.35 8.10
C GLY A 231 -2.05 0.49 7.77
N THR A 232 -1.38 0.00 8.79
CA THR A 232 -0.30 -0.98 8.66
C THR A 232 -0.85 -2.33 8.16
N ALA A 233 0.01 -3.16 7.59
CA ALA A 233 -0.38 -4.52 7.19
C ALA A 233 -0.97 -5.32 8.37
N ALA A 234 -0.47 -5.11 9.59
CA ALA A 234 -0.98 -5.74 10.81
C ALA A 234 -2.39 -5.26 11.17
N GLU A 235 -2.67 -3.96 11.08
CA GLU A 235 -3.99 -3.37 11.34
C GLU A 235 -5.01 -3.83 10.30
N ILE A 236 -4.64 -3.89 9.01
CA ILE A 236 -5.52 -4.38 7.95
C ILE A 236 -5.83 -5.86 8.15
N ARG A 237 -4.85 -6.71 8.49
CA ARG A 237 -5.10 -8.11 8.86
C ARG A 237 -6.04 -8.23 10.05
N ALA A 238 -5.88 -7.39 11.07
CA ALA A 238 -6.70 -7.41 12.27
C ALA A 238 -8.14 -6.90 12.04
N SER A 239 -8.36 -6.03 11.04
CA SER A 239 -9.70 -5.50 10.70
C SER A 239 -10.63 -6.57 10.14
N VAL A 240 -10.08 -7.65 9.58
CA VAL A 240 -10.85 -8.79 9.09
C VAL A 240 -10.88 -9.86 10.19
N SER A 241 -12.00 -9.93 10.90
CA SER A 241 -12.19 -10.83 12.05
C SER A 241 -11.95 -12.30 11.70
N GLY A 242 -11.16 -13.00 12.52
CA GLY A 242 -11.01 -14.45 12.49
C GLY A 242 -9.65 -14.95 12.03
N ARG A 243 -9.40 -16.23 12.34
CA ARG A 243 -8.26 -17.01 11.85
C ARG A 243 -8.75 -17.98 10.79
N SER A 244 -7.89 -18.37 9.87
CA SER A 244 -8.15 -19.46 8.93
C SER A 244 -7.75 -20.79 9.57
N LEU A 245 -8.63 -21.78 9.47
CA LEU A 245 -8.37 -23.16 9.85
C LEU A 245 -8.40 -24.03 8.60
N ARG A 246 -7.33 -24.74 8.35
CA ARG A 246 -7.22 -25.75 7.30
C ARG A 246 -7.07 -27.12 7.92
N ALA A 247 -7.78 -28.12 7.37
CA ALA A 247 -7.71 -29.47 7.90
C ALA A 247 -7.99 -30.51 6.82
N THR A 248 -7.56 -31.75 7.02
CA THR A 248 -7.92 -32.90 6.20
C THR A 248 -9.14 -33.57 6.80
N LEU A 249 -10.26 -33.63 6.07
CA LEU A 249 -11.49 -34.29 6.50
C LEU A 249 -11.32 -35.79 6.58
N THR A 250 -11.91 -36.39 7.63
CA THR A 250 -12.04 -37.83 7.86
C THR A 250 -13.49 -38.28 7.89
N CYS A 251 -14.45 -37.35 7.68
CA CYS A 251 -15.86 -37.54 7.69
C CYS A 251 -16.49 -37.14 6.33
N THR A 252 -17.81 -37.41 6.19
CA THR A 252 -18.54 -36.92 5.01
C THR A 252 -18.96 -35.47 5.15
N PRO A 253 -19.22 -34.75 4.05
CA PRO A 253 -19.64 -33.34 4.09
C PRO A 253 -20.90 -33.12 4.93
N GLU A 254 -21.85 -34.11 4.94
CA GLU A 254 -23.11 -34.04 5.71
C GLU A 254 -22.82 -34.08 7.22
N GLN A 255 -21.91 -34.97 7.65
CA GLN A 255 -21.48 -35.05 9.07
C GLN A 255 -20.80 -33.77 9.52
N LEU A 256 -19.89 -33.22 8.70
CA LEU A 256 -19.26 -31.94 8.97
C LEU A 256 -20.30 -30.82 9.10
N HIS A 257 -21.20 -30.70 8.14
CA HIS A 257 -22.23 -29.64 8.15
C HIS A 257 -23.09 -29.73 9.43
N SER A 258 -23.52 -30.94 9.82
CA SER A 258 -24.28 -31.15 11.06
C SER A 258 -23.50 -30.68 12.30
N ALA A 259 -22.19 -30.99 12.38
CA ALA A 259 -21.36 -30.64 13.50
C ALA A 259 -21.07 -29.12 13.59
N LEU A 260 -20.96 -28.45 12.45
CA LEU A 260 -20.64 -27.00 12.41
C LEU A 260 -21.91 -26.12 12.55
N THR A 261 -23.11 -26.65 12.43
CA THR A 261 -24.37 -25.88 12.39
C THR A 261 -24.53 -24.92 13.56
N ASP A 262 -24.23 -25.35 14.80
CA ASP A 262 -24.39 -24.52 16.00
C ASP A 262 -23.38 -23.34 16.00
N LEU A 263 -22.15 -23.59 15.59
CA LEU A 263 -21.11 -22.56 15.51
C LEU A 263 -21.38 -21.58 14.36
N GLN A 264 -21.92 -22.04 13.24
CA GLN A 264 -22.38 -21.18 12.13
C GLN A 264 -23.56 -20.31 12.56
N ALA A 265 -24.57 -20.90 13.24
CA ALA A 265 -25.72 -20.15 13.73
C ALA A 265 -25.34 -19.06 14.74
N ARG A 266 -24.25 -19.24 15.49
CA ARG A 266 -23.69 -18.23 16.42
C ARG A 266 -22.78 -17.21 15.73
N GLY A 267 -22.62 -17.27 14.42
CA GLY A 267 -21.75 -16.36 13.66
C GLY A 267 -20.27 -16.50 13.98
N ARG A 268 -19.83 -17.67 14.48
CA ARG A 268 -18.41 -17.91 14.81
C ARG A 268 -17.60 -18.50 13.66
N ILE A 269 -18.28 -19.04 12.63
CA ILE A 269 -17.68 -19.63 11.43
C ILE A 269 -18.18 -18.88 10.21
N HIS A 270 -17.23 -18.55 9.33
CA HIS A 270 -17.47 -17.89 8.04
C HIS A 270 -16.71 -18.66 6.95
N ASP A 271 -17.10 -18.49 5.69
CA ASP A 271 -16.36 -18.93 4.49
C ASP A 271 -15.88 -20.39 4.55
N VAL A 272 -16.83 -21.33 4.69
CA VAL A 272 -16.51 -22.77 4.68
C VAL A 272 -16.36 -23.25 3.25
N GLU A 273 -15.18 -23.72 2.90
CA GLU A 273 -14.84 -24.29 1.59
C GLU A 273 -14.31 -25.71 1.74
N ILE A 274 -14.78 -26.62 0.89
CA ILE A 274 -14.32 -28.00 0.86
C ILE A 274 -13.84 -28.33 -0.55
N LEU A 275 -12.55 -28.61 -0.68
CA LEU A 275 -11.91 -29.03 -1.92
C LEU A 275 -11.37 -30.45 -1.76
N GLY A 276 -12.11 -31.44 -2.30
CA GLY A 276 -11.78 -32.86 -2.10
C GLY A 276 -11.88 -33.24 -0.62
N SER A 277 -10.77 -33.60 0.01
CA SER A 277 -10.67 -33.90 1.45
C SER A 277 -10.16 -32.72 2.29
N THR A 278 -9.88 -31.59 1.67
CA THR A 278 -9.36 -30.41 2.39
C THR A 278 -10.50 -29.49 2.76
N LEU A 279 -10.63 -29.23 4.06
CA LEU A 279 -11.50 -28.19 4.63
C LEU A 279 -10.67 -26.91 4.81
N THR A 280 -11.21 -25.79 4.38
CA THR A 280 -10.74 -24.46 4.75
C THR A 280 -11.91 -23.67 5.30
N LEU A 281 -11.78 -23.08 6.47
CA LEU A 281 -12.81 -22.22 7.04
C LEU A 281 -12.20 -21.06 7.81
N SER A 282 -12.99 -20.01 7.96
CA SER A 282 -12.64 -18.84 8.76
C SER A 282 -13.47 -18.83 10.04
N SER A 283 -12.84 -18.54 11.18
CA SER A 283 -13.53 -18.49 12.45
C SER A 283 -12.96 -17.40 13.37
N THR A 284 -13.88 -16.76 14.11
CA THR A 284 -13.51 -15.86 15.23
C THR A 284 -13.13 -16.64 16.48
N ASP A 285 -13.42 -17.95 16.53
CA ASP A 285 -13.13 -18.85 17.66
C ASP A 285 -12.57 -20.17 17.11
N THR A 286 -11.39 -20.10 16.50
CA THR A 286 -10.72 -21.26 15.89
C THR A 286 -10.40 -22.35 16.90
N ASP A 287 -10.18 -22.02 18.18
CA ASP A 287 -9.85 -22.99 19.20
C ASP A 287 -11.06 -23.88 19.51
N ALA A 288 -12.27 -23.31 19.56
CA ALA A 288 -13.50 -24.08 19.71
C ALA A 288 -13.78 -24.96 18.48
N VAL A 289 -13.54 -24.44 17.27
CA VAL A 289 -13.69 -25.22 16.03
C VAL A 289 -12.69 -26.37 15.97
N ALA A 290 -11.43 -26.11 16.30
CA ALA A 290 -10.38 -27.14 16.34
C ALA A 290 -10.69 -28.24 17.36
N ALA A 291 -11.13 -27.87 18.56
CA ALA A 291 -11.55 -28.81 19.59
C ALA A 291 -12.70 -29.70 19.13
N LEU A 292 -13.71 -29.14 18.46
CA LEU A 292 -14.83 -29.88 17.88
C LEU A 292 -14.35 -30.87 16.80
N LEU A 293 -13.60 -30.39 15.80
CA LEU A 293 -13.13 -31.20 14.68
C LEU A 293 -12.26 -32.37 15.11
N LEU A 294 -11.34 -32.14 16.07
CA LEU A 294 -10.45 -33.16 16.61
C LEU A 294 -11.18 -34.09 17.59
N GLY A 295 -12.02 -33.54 18.47
CA GLY A 295 -12.73 -34.29 19.49
C GLY A 295 -13.74 -35.27 18.92
N GLU A 296 -14.43 -34.91 17.84
CA GLU A 296 -15.37 -35.79 17.13
C GLU A 296 -14.72 -36.59 15.98
N HIS A 297 -13.39 -36.52 15.85
CA HIS A 297 -12.64 -37.21 14.79
C HIS A 297 -13.11 -36.88 13.36
N LEU A 298 -13.60 -35.64 13.14
CA LEU A 298 -14.10 -35.18 11.83
C LEU A 298 -12.97 -34.73 10.89
N ALA A 299 -11.83 -34.34 11.45
CA ALA A 299 -10.67 -33.90 10.67
C ALA A 299 -9.35 -34.24 11.39
N LYS A 300 -8.26 -34.19 10.63
CA LYS A 300 -6.88 -34.36 11.07
C LYS A 300 -5.98 -33.33 10.38
N ASP A 301 -4.71 -33.29 10.77
CA ASP A 301 -3.69 -32.40 10.18
C ASP A 301 -4.16 -30.94 10.19
N LEU A 302 -4.65 -30.47 11.36
CA LEU A 302 -5.12 -29.10 11.52
C LEU A 302 -3.98 -28.10 11.49
N GLU A 303 -4.16 -27.08 10.69
CA GLU A 303 -3.30 -25.90 10.62
C GLU A 303 -4.16 -24.66 10.90
N ILE A 304 -3.77 -23.87 11.91
CA ILE A 304 -4.44 -22.61 12.23
C ILE A 304 -3.46 -21.48 11.91
N THR A 305 -3.84 -20.65 10.96
CA THR A 305 -3.07 -19.47 10.55
C THR A 305 -3.85 -18.20 10.85
N SER A 306 -3.15 -17.12 11.18
CA SER A 306 -3.76 -15.79 11.10
C SER A 306 -4.11 -15.52 9.64
N ARG A 307 -5.25 -14.89 9.39
CA ARG A 307 -5.60 -14.46 8.01
C ARG A 307 -4.45 -13.66 7.42
N GLY A 308 -4.04 -14.03 6.22
CA GLY A 308 -3.05 -13.29 5.45
C GLY A 308 -3.61 -11.94 5.00
N LEU A 309 -2.74 -11.07 4.53
CA LEU A 309 -3.17 -9.83 3.88
C LEU A 309 -4.04 -10.14 2.64
N GLU A 310 -3.82 -11.29 2.00
CA GLU A 310 -4.60 -11.77 0.85
C GLU A 310 -6.05 -12.07 1.22
N ASP A 311 -6.28 -12.77 2.33
CA ASP A 311 -7.62 -13.06 2.83
C ASP A 311 -8.36 -11.76 3.23
N ALA A 312 -7.64 -10.83 3.86
CA ALA A 312 -8.17 -9.52 4.20
C ALA A 312 -8.53 -8.72 2.95
N PHE A 313 -7.67 -8.74 1.94
CA PHE A 313 -7.91 -8.10 0.66
C PHE A 313 -9.15 -8.66 -0.03
N VAL A 314 -9.28 -9.98 -0.13
CA VAL A 314 -10.46 -10.65 -0.74
C VAL A 314 -11.72 -10.29 0.03
N ALA A 315 -11.71 -10.38 1.36
CA ALA A 315 -12.87 -10.05 2.20
C ALA A 315 -13.32 -8.59 2.06
N LEU A 316 -12.37 -7.65 2.01
CA LEU A 316 -12.65 -6.22 1.84
C LEU A 316 -13.00 -5.83 0.38
N THR A 317 -12.58 -6.65 -0.59
CA THR A 317 -12.83 -6.40 -2.01
C THR A 317 -13.93 -7.25 -2.62
N SER A 318 -14.55 -8.19 -1.90
CA SER A 318 -15.71 -8.94 -2.35
C SER A 318 -17.00 -8.07 -2.35
N ASP A 319 -17.92 -8.29 -3.29
CA ASP A 319 -19.13 -7.47 -3.46
C ASP A 319 -20.17 -7.59 -2.32
N SER A 320 -19.90 -8.45 -1.32
CA SER A 320 -20.74 -8.64 -0.14
C SER A 320 -20.47 -7.70 1.03
N ALA A 321 -19.40 -6.92 0.98
CA ALA A 321 -19.10 -5.94 2.03
C ALA A 321 -19.90 -4.64 1.78
N SER A 322 -21.08 -4.53 2.40
CA SER A 322 -21.83 -3.26 2.49
C SER A 322 -20.98 -2.22 3.22
N VAL A 323 -20.72 -1.10 2.56
CA VAL A 323 -20.09 0.08 3.17
C VAL A 323 -20.92 0.47 4.41
N PRO A 324 -20.31 0.55 5.63
CA PRO A 324 -21.03 1.09 6.77
C PRO A 324 -21.31 2.57 6.50
N SER A 325 -22.59 2.91 6.30
CA SER A 325 -23.06 4.28 6.22
C SER A 325 -22.73 4.95 7.55
N THR A 326 -21.74 5.85 7.56
CA THR A 326 -21.53 6.80 8.67
C THR A 326 -22.77 7.67 8.77
N GLY A 327 -23.66 7.29 9.70
CA GLY A 327 -24.84 8.08 10.02
C GLY A 327 -24.44 9.43 10.57
N ALA A 328 -24.71 10.47 9.81
CA ALA A 328 -24.78 11.81 10.32
C ALA A 328 -25.94 11.87 11.33
N SER A 329 -25.64 12.03 12.62
CA SER A 329 -26.61 12.44 13.61
C SER A 329 -26.65 13.97 13.62
N ALA A 330 -27.88 14.45 13.51
CA ALA A 330 -28.27 15.86 13.57
C ALA A 330 -27.88 16.57 14.87
#